data_6681fe04e2a4bfd918646822273a2b61
#
_entry.id   6681fe04e2a4bfd918646822273a2b61
#
_cell.length_a   1.000
_cell.length_b   1.000
_cell.length_c   1.000
_cell.angle_alpha   90.00
_cell.angle_beta   90.00
_cell.angle_gamma   90.00
#
_symmetry.space_group_name_H-M   'P 1'
#
loop_
_entity.id
_entity.type
_entity.pdbx_description
1 polymer ?
#
loop_
_entity_poly.entity_id
_entity_poly.type
_entity_poly.pdbx_seq_one_letter_code
_entity_poly.pdbx_strand_id
1 'polypeptide(L)'
;MVVLLCIPLSTDAKETELQKLYHDEMFVVIDDPVSSFDVENRVGILSFLRYKLNQMLSACATTKVLMMSHDVSVIFDLQKVMDEVSANCAEVGKHAEYCSFQLVNKRIVPFKAKSHNEYTRLMKCVYEYGRNPEPTAELTIGNMTRRVLEAFSTFTFKEGPDKVSLNPQVLALIPDQNKRAYFQNSMYRLVLNTESHLQEAVQGAPEMSFFSHLTVEEKQRTARDVLCFMYCVNPAHVLAHLPNARKELDNWMASIG
;
A
#
# COMPACT_ATOMS: atom_id res chain seq x y z
N MET A 1 -11.10 12.22 -21.50
CA MET A 1 -11.95 11.76 -22.62
C MET A 1 -12.73 10.57 -22.09
N VAL A 2 -14.02 10.74 -21.82
CA VAL A 2 -14.89 9.66 -21.30
C VAL A 2 -15.46 8.94 -22.49
N VAL A 3 -15.09 7.68 -22.69
CA VAL A 3 -15.77 6.81 -23.65
C VAL A 3 -16.79 6.00 -22.86
N LEU A 4 -18.05 6.41 -22.92
CA LEU A 4 -19.17 5.64 -22.38
C LEU A 4 -19.37 4.43 -23.30
N LEU A 5 -18.92 3.26 -22.87
CA LEU A 5 -19.30 2.02 -23.49
C LEU A 5 -20.72 1.68 -23.00
N CYS A 6 -21.73 1.95 -23.80
CA CYS A 6 -23.07 1.40 -23.59
C CYS A 6 -23.01 -0.10 -23.87
N ILE A 7 -22.67 -0.89 -22.86
CA ILE A 7 -22.92 -2.34 -22.89
C ILE A 7 -24.43 -2.49 -22.76
N PRO A 8 -25.12 -3.08 -23.73
CA PRO A 8 -26.56 -3.29 -23.61
C PRO A 8 -26.82 -4.18 -22.38
N LEU A 9 -27.44 -3.60 -21.36
CA LEU A 9 -27.92 -4.28 -20.15
C LEU A 9 -29.22 -5.04 -20.46
N SER A 10 -29.26 -5.80 -21.56
CA SER A 10 -30.37 -6.69 -21.80
C SER A 10 -30.20 -7.93 -20.96
N THR A 11 -30.92 -8.00 -19.85
CA THR A 11 -31.01 -9.16 -18.97
C THR A 11 -31.75 -10.35 -19.59
N ASP A 12 -32.42 -10.14 -20.73
CA ASP A 12 -33.28 -11.13 -21.38
C ASP A 12 -32.69 -11.77 -22.64
N ALA A 13 -31.48 -11.38 -23.05
CA ALA A 13 -30.84 -12.01 -24.21
C ALA A 13 -30.31 -13.41 -23.80
N LYS A 14 -30.78 -14.44 -24.52
CA LYS A 14 -30.26 -15.81 -24.36
C LYS A 14 -28.75 -15.80 -24.55
N GLU A 15 -28.04 -16.61 -23.77
CA GLU A 15 -26.56 -16.70 -23.73
C GLU A 15 -25.91 -16.83 -25.11
N THR A 16 -26.60 -17.48 -26.06
CA THR A 16 -26.22 -17.61 -27.48
C THR A 16 -26.21 -16.31 -28.28
N GLU A 17 -27.06 -15.33 -27.92
CA GLU A 17 -27.11 -14.02 -28.62
C GLU A 17 -26.04 -13.07 -28.08
N LEU A 18 -25.70 -13.15 -26.80
CA LEU A 18 -24.61 -12.38 -26.21
C LEU A 18 -23.24 -12.83 -26.76
N GLN A 19 -23.05 -14.13 -27.01
CA GLN A 19 -21.85 -14.63 -27.67
C GLN A 19 -21.71 -14.12 -29.11
N LYS A 20 -22.80 -13.93 -29.83
CA LYS A 20 -22.78 -13.35 -31.18
C LYS A 20 -22.37 -11.88 -31.19
N LEU A 21 -22.73 -11.11 -30.13
CA LEU A 21 -22.35 -9.70 -29.97
C LEU A 21 -20.85 -9.47 -29.81
N TYR A 22 -20.11 -10.47 -29.31
CA TYR A 22 -18.68 -10.36 -29.04
C TYR A 22 -17.80 -11.12 -30.03
N HIS A 23 -18.34 -11.54 -31.19
CA HIS A 23 -17.57 -12.26 -32.21
C HIS A 23 -16.57 -11.38 -32.95
N ASP A 24 -16.84 -10.10 -33.06
CA ASP A 24 -15.99 -9.16 -33.75
C ASP A 24 -14.87 -8.63 -32.85
N GLU A 25 -13.71 -8.31 -33.44
CA GLU A 25 -12.60 -7.68 -32.74
C GLU A 25 -13.03 -6.31 -32.21
N MET A 26 -12.84 -6.10 -30.90
CA MET A 26 -13.19 -4.86 -30.24
C MET A 26 -11.99 -4.28 -29.48
N PHE A 27 -11.95 -2.95 -29.40
CA PHE A 27 -11.11 -2.26 -28.46
C PHE A 27 -12.00 -1.58 -27.41
N VAL A 28 -11.96 -2.11 -26.20
CA VAL A 28 -12.79 -1.66 -25.07
C VAL A 28 -11.96 -0.81 -24.13
N VAL A 29 -12.44 0.39 -23.81
CA VAL A 29 -11.81 1.28 -22.84
C VAL A 29 -12.74 1.46 -21.66
N ILE A 30 -12.26 1.18 -20.46
CA ILE A 30 -12.99 1.32 -19.20
C ILE A 30 -12.21 2.28 -18.32
N ASP A 31 -12.79 3.46 -18.10
CA ASP A 31 -12.15 4.49 -17.27
C ASP A 31 -12.82 4.54 -15.91
N ASP A 32 -12.02 4.33 -14.88
CA ASP A 32 -12.33 4.44 -13.47
C ASP A 32 -13.64 3.73 -13.02
N PRO A 33 -13.77 2.41 -13.27
CA PRO A 33 -15.05 1.71 -13.21
C PRO A 33 -15.66 1.64 -11.81
N VAL A 34 -14.91 1.95 -10.76
CA VAL A 34 -15.31 1.65 -9.36
C VAL A 34 -15.14 2.83 -8.40
N SER A 35 -14.55 3.96 -8.82
CA SER A 35 -14.14 5.06 -7.93
C SER A 35 -15.28 5.78 -7.22
N SER A 36 -16.49 5.73 -7.77
CA SER A 36 -17.67 6.46 -7.25
C SER A 36 -18.58 5.63 -6.36
N PHE A 37 -18.19 4.39 -6.02
CA PHE A 37 -19.08 3.45 -5.33
C PHE A 37 -18.54 3.13 -3.92
N ASP A 38 -19.47 2.86 -3.00
CA ASP A 38 -19.17 2.32 -1.69
C ASP A 38 -18.61 0.89 -1.79
N VAL A 39 -18.07 0.39 -0.67
CA VAL A 39 -17.39 -0.92 -0.63
C VAL A 39 -18.30 -2.06 -1.05
N GLU A 40 -19.60 -2.01 -0.73
CA GLU A 40 -20.56 -3.08 -1.05
C GLU A 40 -20.86 -3.12 -2.56
N ASN A 41 -21.11 -1.97 -3.15
CA ASN A 41 -21.33 -1.86 -4.60
C ASN A 41 -20.06 -2.17 -5.41
N ARG A 42 -18.86 -1.89 -4.88
CA ARG A 42 -17.58 -2.23 -5.50
C ARG A 42 -17.46 -3.71 -5.84
N VAL A 43 -17.81 -4.60 -4.91
CA VAL A 43 -17.77 -6.05 -5.13
C VAL A 43 -18.74 -6.47 -6.26
N GLY A 44 -19.93 -5.89 -6.29
CA GLY A 44 -20.90 -6.15 -7.34
C GLY A 44 -20.39 -5.75 -8.74
N ILE A 45 -19.79 -4.56 -8.85
CA ILE A 45 -19.24 -4.06 -10.12
C ILE A 45 -18.05 -4.90 -10.58
N LEU A 46 -17.13 -5.26 -9.68
CA LEU A 46 -15.99 -6.11 -10.04
C LEU A 46 -16.46 -7.50 -10.51
N SER A 47 -17.49 -8.07 -9.87
CA SER A 47 -18.09 -9.35 -10.30
C SER A 47 -18.75 -9.23 -11.67
N PHE A 48 -19.46 -8.12 -11.94
CA PHE A 48 -20.02 -7.83 -13.24
C PHE A 48 -18.94 -7.65 -14.32
N LEU A 49 -17.89 -6.90 -14.03
CA LEU A 49 -16.75 -6.73 -14.94
C LEU A 49 -16.10 -8.07 -15.27
N ARG A 50 -15.83 -8.91 -14.26
CA ARG A 50 -15.30 -10.26 -14.45
C ARG A 50 -16.18 -11.07 -15.40
N TYR A 51 -17.48 -11.09 -15.17
CA TYR A 51 -18.43 -11.81 -16.00
C TYR A 51 -18.40 -11.33 -17.47
N LYS A 52 -18.41 -10.00 -17.68
CA LYS A 52 -18.38 -9.40 -19.02
C LYS A 52 -17.05 -9.62 -19.73
N LEU A 53 -15.94 -9.47 -19.03
CA LEU A 53 -14.61 -9.73 -19.59
C LEU A 53 -14.45 -11.20 -20.01
N ASN A 54 -14.94 -12.15 -19.20
CA ASN A 54 -14.97 -13.55 -19.56
C ASN A 54 -15.75 -13.78 -20.86
N GLN A 55 -16.94 -13.21 -20.99
CA GLN A 55 -17.76 -13.35 -22.20
C GLN A 55 -17.04 -12.80 -23.44
N MET A 56 -16.47 -11.58 -23.34
CA MET A 56 -15.81 -10.91 -24.46
C MET A 56 -14.53 -11.65 -24.90
N LEU A 57 -13.64 -11.97 -23.96
CA LEU A 57 -12.34 -12.55 -24.26
C LEU A 57 -12.43 -14.05 -24.62
N SER A 58 -13.44 -14.76 -24.12
CA SER A 58 -13.75 -16.12 -24.55
C SER A 58 -14.39 -16.18 -25.95
N ALA A 59 -15.13 -15.16 -26.33
CA ALA A 59 -15.74 -15.10 -27.66
C ALA A 59 -14.71 -14.72 -28.75
N CYS A 60 -13.93 -13.67 -28.52
CA CYS A 60 -12.95 -13.14 -29.48
C CYS A 60 -11.57 -12.94 -28.83
N ALA A 61 -10.60 -13.76 -29.22
CA ALA A 61 -9.23 -13.71 -28.66
C ALA A 61 -8.42 -12.46 -29.08
N THR A 62 -8.86 -11.75 -30.13
CA THR A 62 -8.21 -10.53 -30.62
C THR A 62 -8.77 -9.25 -29.98
N THR A 63 -9.85 -9.35 -29.22
CA THR A 63 -10.42 -8.24 -28.46
C THR A 63 -9.40 -7.72 -27.45
N LYS A 64 -9.23 -6.40 -27.40
CA LYS A 64 -8.31 -5.71 -26.48
C LYS A 64 -9.10 -4.88 -25.49
N VAL A 65 -8.70 -4.91 -24.24
CA VAL A 65 -9.34 -4.15 -23.17
C VAL A 65 -8.31 -3.27 -22.48
N LEU A 66 -8.58 -1.98 -22.38
CA LEU A 66 -7.81 -1.03 -21.59
C LEU A 66 -8.65 -0.60 -20.38
N MET A 67 -8.19 -0.89 -19.19
CA MET A 67 -8.81 -0.43 -17.94
C MET A 67 -7.89 0.58 -17.26
N MET A 68 -8.46 1.68 -16.80
CA MET A 68 -7.71 2.75 -16.12
C MET A 68 -8.36 3.05 -14.77
N SER A 69 -7.56 3.40 -13.78
CA SER A 69 -8.02 3.96 -12.51
C SER A 69 -6.93 4.81 -11.87
N HIS A 70 -7.33 5.79 -11.08
CA HIS A 70 -6.43 6.57 -10.25
C HIS A 70 -6.26 5.95 -8.84
N ASP A 71 -7.12 5.02 -8.44
CA ASP A 71 -7.06 4.32 -7.16
C ASP A 71 -6.26 3.02 -7.31
N VAL A 72 -5.12 2.95 -6.61
CA VAL A 72 -4.23 1.78 -6.61
C VAL A 72 -4.92 0.52 -6.07
N SER A 73 -5.87 0.66 -5.14
CA SER A 73 -6.60 -0.49 -4.60
C SER A 73 -7.53 -1.11 -5.65
N VAL A 74 -8.12 -0.27 -6.51
CA VAL A 74 -8.92 -0.73 -7.67
C VAL A 74 -8.04 -1.49 -8.67
N ILE A 75 -6.82 -1.01 -8.92
CA ILE A 75 -5.88 -1.71 -9.82
C ILE A 75 -5.56 -3.12 -9.29
N PHE A 76 -5.36 -3.29 -7.98
CA PHE A 76 -5.15 -4.64 -7.41
C PHE A 76 -6.36 -5.55 -7.57
N ASP A 77 -7.56 -5.03 -7.40
CA ASP A 77 -8.77 -5.82 -7.60
C ASP A 77 -8.99 -6.17 -9.08
N LEU A 78 -8.71 -5.23 -10.00
CA LEU A 78 -8.74 -5.49 -11.43
C LEU A 78 -7.69 -6.52 -11.86
N GLN A 79 -6.51 -6.54 -11.25
CA GLN A 79 -5.51 -7.59 -11.49
C GLN A 79 -6.03 -8.97 -11.08
N LYS A 80 -6.66 -9.10 -9.91
CA LYS A 80 -7.30 -10.37 -9.49
C LYS A 80 -8.40 -10.80 -10.47
N VAL A 81 -9.23 -9.86 -10.91
CA VAL A 81 -10.26 -10.13 -11.93
C VAL A 81 -9.61 -10.67 -13.20
N MET A 82 -8.52 -10.05 -13.67
CA MET A 82 -7.83 -10.50 -14.89
C MET A 82 -7.11 -11.83 -14.72
N ASP A 83 -6.56 -12.14 -13.54
CA ASP A 83 -5.99 -13.46 -13.24
C ASP A 83 -7.05 -14.56 -13.38
N GLU A 84 -8.25 -14.36 -12.83
CA GLU A 84 -9.38 -15.29 -12.95
C GLU A 84 -9.88 -15.38 -14.41
N VAL A 85 -10.01 -14.27 -15.12
CA VAL A 85 -10.42 -14.24 -16.53
C VAL A 85 -9.42 -14.98 -17.40
N SER A 86 -8.11 -14.79 -17.17
CA SER A 86 -7.05 -15.50 -17.90
C SER A 86 -7.10 -17.01 -17.67
N ALA A 87 -7.34 -17.42 -16.41
CA ALA A 87 -7.50 -18.84 -16.07
C ALA A 87 -8.72 -19.45 -16.78
N ASN A 88 -9.88 -18.80 -16.73
CA ASN A 88 -11.11 -19.26 -17.38
C ASN A 88 -10.97 -19.32 -18.91
N CYS A 89 -10.29 -18.36 -19.54
CA CYS A 89 -9.99 -18.40 -20.96
C CYS A 89 -9.12 -19.59 -21.33
N ALA A 90 -8.12 -19.93 -20.51
CA ALA A 90 -7.26 -21.07 -20.72
C ALA A 90 -8.03 -22.40 -20.68
N GLU A 91 -9.02 -22.56 -19.79
CA GLU A 91 -9.89 -23.74 -19.70
C GLU A 91 -10.68 -24.00 -20.98
N VAL A 92 -11.02 -22.93 -21.72
CA VAL A 92 -11.74 -23.04 -23.02
C VAL A 92 -10.79 -22.97 -24.22
N GLY A 93 -9.48 -23.16 -24.02
CA GLY A 93 -8.49 -23.17 -25.09
C GLY A 93 -8.20 -21.79 -25.70
N LYS A 94 -8.54 -20.70 -25.00
CA LYS A 94 -8.23 -19.33 -25.37
C LYS A 94 -7.08 -18.79 -24.53
N HIS A 95 -6.39 -17.79 -25.05
CA HIS A 95 -5.27 -17.16 -24.35
C HIS A 95 -5.56 -15.69 -24.11
N ALA A 96 -5.61 -15.29 -22.84
CA ALA A 96 -5.77 -13.91 -22.42
C ALA A 96 -4.60 -13.55 -21.51
N GLU A 97 -3.81 -12.57 -21.92
CA GLU A 97 -2.70 -12.02 -21.14
C GLU A 97 -2.99 -10.55 -20.83
N TYR A 98 -2.49 -10.08 -19.70
CA TYR A 98 -2.55 -8.68 -19.36
C TYR A 98 -1.21 -8.15 -18.85
N CYS A 99 -1.03 -6.85 -18.97
CA CYS A 99 0.09 -6.12 -18.39
C CYS A 99 -0.43 -4.86 -17.69
N SER A 100 0.28 -4.44 -16.67
CA SER A 100 -0.08 -3.25 -15.89
C SER A 100 0.98 -2.18 -16.01
N PHE A 101 0.53 -0.95 -16.19
CA PHE A 101 1.38 0.22 -16.31
C PHE A 101 0.91 1.33 -15.37
N GLN A 102 1.80 2.26 -15.07
CA GLN A 102 1.49 3.49 -14.34
C GLN A 102 2.03 4.71 -15.09
N LEU A 103 1.33 5.82 -14.96
CA LEU A 103 1.78 7.10 -15.50
C LEU A 103 2.55 7.85 -14.40
N VAL A 104 3.86 8.01 -14.59
CA VAL A 104 4.75 8.72 -13.67
C VAL A 104 5.49 9.81 -14.45
N ASN A 105 5.36 11.05 -14.02
CA ASN A 105 6.02 12.19 -14.68
C ASN A 105 5.82 12.21 -16.20
N LYS A 106 4.58 12.03 -16.67
CA LYS A 106 4.18 11.97 -18.08
C LYS A 106 4.80 10.81 -18.88
N ARG A 107 5.28 9.76 -18.20
CA ARG A 107 5.83 8.55 -18.83
C ARG A 107 5.05 7.34 -18.36
N ILE A 108 4.80 6.41 -19.29
CA ILE A 108 4.20 5.11 -18.98
C ILE A 108 5.33 4.16 -18.58
N VAL A 109 5.26 3.63 -17.36
CA VAL A 109 6.24 2.68 -16.83
C VAL A 109 5.53 1.42 -16.33
N PRO A 110 6.17 0.23 -16.34
CA PRO A 110 5.56 -0.98 -15.84
C PRO A 110 5.14 -0.84 -14.36
N PHE A 111 3.92 -1.27 -14.06
CA PHE A 111 3.40 -1.33 -12.70
C PHE A 111 3.69 -2.71 -12.10
N LYS A 112 4.46 -2.75 -11.02
CA LYS A 112 4.76 -4.00 -10.31
C LYS A 112 3.99 -4.03 -9.00
N ALA A 113 2.93 -4.84 -8.93
CA ALA A 113 2.06 -4.96 -7.76
C ALA A 113 2.83 -5.24 -6.45
N LYS A 114 3.83 -6.13 -6.50
CA LYS A 114 4.68 -6.44 -5.32
C LYS A 114 5.48 -5.25 -4.78
N SER A 115 5.70 -4.20 -5.59
CA SER A 115 6.40 -2.99 -5.16
C SER A 115 5.47 -1.91 -4.60
N HIS A 116 4.15 -2.13 -4.66
CA HIS A 116 3.12 -1.15 -4.31
C HIS A 116 2.40 -1.45 -2.99
N ASN A 117 2.94 -2.35 -2.17
CA ASN A 117 2.54 -2.39 -0.77
C ASN A 117 2.92 -1.05 -0.14
N GLU A 118 1.91 -0.22 0.16
CA GLU A 118 2.09 1.14 0.70
C GLU A 118 2.95 1.10 1.96
N TYR A 119 2.71 0.14 2.84
CA TYR A 119 3.50 -0.04 4.05
C TYR A 119 4.97 -0.33 3.75
N THR A 120 5.26 -1.24 2.80
CA THR A 120 6.64 -1.52 2.36
C THR A 120 7.30 -0.27 1.78
N ARG A 121 6.56 0.53 1.02
CA ARG A 121 7.06 1.79 0.45
C ARG A 121 7.37 2.81 1.54
N LEU A 122 6.47 2.97 2.52
CA LEU A 122 6.72 3.85 3.67
C LEU A 122 7.95 3.40 4.46
N MET A 123 8.07 2.11 4.76
CA MET A 123 9.27 1.57 5.44
C MET A 123 10.55 1.84 4.66
N LYS A 124 10.54 1.68 3.33
CA LYS A 124 11.70 1.99 2.47
C LYS A 124 12.04 3.48 2.54
N CYS A 125 11.05 4.38 2.45
CA CYS A 125 11.28 5.82 2.57
C CYS A 125 11.91 6.18 3.94
N VAL A 126 11.39 5.61 5.03
CA VAL A 126 11.95 5.82 6.38
C VAL A 126 13.37 5.27 6.48
N TYR A 127 13.63 4.10 5.91
CA TYR A 127 14.95 3.49 5.88
C TYR A 127 15.98 4.31 5.10
N GLU A 128 15.63 4.74 3.88
CA GLU A 128 16.53 5.56 3.05
C GLU A 128 16.80 6.92 3.70
N TYR A 129 15.79 7.54 4.30
CA TYR A 129 15.99 8.78 5.07
C TYR A 129 16.91 8.55 6.28
N GLY A 130 16.75 7.42 6.97
CA GLY A 130 17.66 7.00 8.05
C GLY A 130 19.10 6.84 7.58
N ARG A 131 19.34 6.37 6.35
CA ARG A 131 20.67 6.27 5.74
C ARG A 131 21.22 7.63 5.33
N ASN A 132 20.47 8.36 4.55
CA ASN A 132 20.86 9.65 3.97
C ASN A 132 19.63 10.58 3.91
N PRO A 133 19.54 11.59 4.79
CA PRO A 133 18.42 12.52 4.82
C PRO A 133 18.35 13.34 3.53
N GLU A 134 17.22 13.25 2.84
CA GLU A 134 16.95 14.09 1.66
C GLU A 134 16.10 15.31 2.04
N PRO A 135 16.46 16.55 1.62
CA PRO A 135 15.70 17.75 1.95
C PRO A 135 14.24 17.71 1.51
N THR A 136 13.94 17.01 0.39
CA THR A 136 12.58 16.89 -0.15
C THR A 136 11.65 16.03 0.73
N ALA A 137 12.21 15.12 1.51
CA ALA A 137 11.46 14.25 2.41
C ALA A 137 11.28 14.84 3.82
N GLU A 138 11.97 15.92 4.15
CA GLU A 138 12.06 16.48 5.51
C GLU A 138 10.70 16.83 6.12
N LEU A 139 9.78 17.37 5.31
CA LEU A 139 8.45 17.78 5.77
C LEU A 139 7.50 16.58 6.00
N THR A 140 7.75 15.45 5.36
CA THR A 140 6.84 14.31 5.35
C THR A 140 7.35 13.12 6.16
N ILE A 141 8.64 13.08 6.47
CA ILE A 141 9.28 11.93 7.12
C ILE A 141 8.69 11.60 8.48
N GLY A 142 8.32 12.63 9.25
CA GLY A 142 7.68 12.44 10.55
C GLY A 142 6.38 11.66 10.45
N ASN A 143 5.52 12.07 9.53
CA ASN A 143 4.25 11.38 9.28
C ASN A 143 4.47 9.96 8.74
N MET A 144 5.43 9.77 7.83
CA MET A 144 5.77 8.44 7.32
C MET A 144 6.26 7.51 8.42
N THR A 145 7.15 7.99 9.29
CA THR A 145 7.70 7.21 10.42
C THR A 145 6.60 6.83 11.40
N ARG A 146 5.71 7.76 11.73
CA ARG A 146 4.54 7.50 12.57
C ARG A 146 3.62 6.43 11.97
N ARG A 147 3.23 6.58 10.70
CA ARG A 147 2.37 5.60 10.00
C ARG A 147 2.98 4.21 9.94
N VAL A 148 4.30 4.11 9.77
CA VAL A 148 5.03 2.84 9.82
C VAL A 148 4.90 2.20 11.20
N LEU A 149 5.12 2.96 12.27
CA LEU A 149 5.01 2.46 13.64
C LEU A 149 3.56 2.09 14.00
N GLU A 150 2.57 2.90 13.59
CA GLU A 150 1.14 2.60 13.78
C GLU A 150 0.73 1.30 13.10
N ALA A 151 1.11 1.12 11.84
CA ALA A 151 0.82 -0.10 11.11
C ALA A 151 1.49 -1.32 11.73
N PHE A 152 2.77 -1.22 12.10
CA PHE A 152 3.50 -2.28 12.80
C PHE A 152 2.81 -2.69 14.11
N SER A 153 2.47 -1.70 14.94
CA SER A 153 1.83 -1.92 16.24
C SER A 153 0.47 -2.59 16.08
N THR A 154 -0.35 -2.09 15.17
CA THR A 154 -1.70 -2.61 14.91
C THR A 154 -1.65 -4.03 14.34
N PHE A 155 -0.80 -4.29 13.35
CA PHE A 155 -0.75 -5.61 12.70
C PHE A 155 -0.07 -6.68 13.57
N THR A 156 0.94 -6.29 14.37
CA THR A 156 1.69 -7.25 15.18
C THR A 156 1.02 -7.52 16.53
N PHE A 157 0.45 -6.49 17.16
CA PHE A 157 -0.03 -6.56 18.54
C PHE A 157 -1.52 -6.22 18.70
N LYS A 158 -2.20 -5.76 17.65
CA LYS A 158 -3.60 -5.24 17.68
C LYS A 158 -3.80 -4.06 18.63
N GLU A 159 -2.74 -3.29 18.87
CA GLU A 159 -2.72 -2.16 19.79
C GLU A 159 -2.09 -0.94 19.11
N GLY A 160 -2.35 0.25 19.65
CA GLY A 160 -1.70 1.48 19.17
C GLY A 160 -0.22 1.56 19.55
N PRO A 161 0.56 2.46 18.93
CA PRO A 161 1.99 2.65 19.20
C PRO A 161 2.29 2.99 20.66
N ASP A 162 1.43 3.77 21.28
CA ASP A 162 1.48 4.17 22.69
C ASP A 162 1.49 2.95 23.63
N LYS A 163 0.58 2.05 23.40
CA LYS A 163 0.49 0.82 24.19
C LYS A 163 1.61 -0.16 23.87
N VAL A 164 2.01 -0.31 22.61
CA VAL A 164 3.03 -1.27 22.19
C VAL A 164 4.42 -0.85 22.67
N SER A 165 4.80 0.41 22.46
CA SER A 165 6.14 0.91 22.76
C SER A 165 6.43 1.04 24.27
N LEU A 166 5.39 1.11 25.10
CA LEU A 166 5.50 1.20 26.56
C LEU A 166 5.11 -0.11 27.27
N ASN A 167 4.64 -1.12 26.55
CA ASN A 167 4.23 -2.39 27.12
C ASN A 167 5.44 -3.18 27.63
N PRO A 168 5.49 -3.53 28.94
CA PRO A 168 6.59 -4.31 29.51
C PRO A 168 6.80 -5.66 28.82
N GLN A 169 5.72 -6.31 28.33
CA GLN A 169 5.82 -7.60 27.63
C GLN A 169 6.48 -7.43 26.25
N VAL A 170 6.16 -6.35 25.52
CA VAL A 170 6.80 -6.04 24.23
C VAL A 170 8.25 -5.65 24.43
N LEU A 171 8.53 -4.79 25.42
CA LEU A 171 9.89 -4.39 25.76
C LEU A 171 10.75 -5.59 26.22
N ALA A 172 10.16 -6.60 26.87
CA ALA A 172 10.86 -7.82 27.25
C ALA A 172 11.35 -8.65 26.05
N LEU A 173 10.80 -8.45 24.85
CA LEU A 173 11.31 -9.05 23.61
C LEU A 173 12.68 -8.51 23.21
N ILE A 174 13.11 -7.37 23.77
CA ILE A 174 14.44 -6.80 23.56
C ILE A 174 15.39 -7.37 24.62
N PRO A 175 16.33 -8.26 24.24
CA PRO A 175 17.16 -8.98 25.22
C PRO A 175 18.08 -8.06 26.03
N ASP A 176 18.67 -7.06 25.35
CA ASP A 176 19.62 -6.12 25.94
C ASP A 176 18.91 -5.09 26.82
N GLN A 177 19.29 -5.03 28.11
CA GLN A 177 18.68 -4.13 29.09
C GLN A 177 18.93 -2.65 28.79
N ASN A 178 20.11 -2.29 28.29
CA ASN A 178 20.43 -0.89 27.94
C ASN A 178 19.60 -0.44 26.74
N LYS A 179 19.52 -1.27 25.71
CA LYS A 179 18.67 -1.00 24.53
C LYS A 179 17.21 -0.93 24.89
N ARG A 180 16.73 -1.78 25.78
CA ARG A 180 15.36 -1.73 26.30
C ARG A 180 15.06 -0.40 26.96
N ALA A 181 15.94 0.06 27.87
CA ALA A 181 15.79 1.36 28.53
C ALA A 181 15.88 2.52 27.54
N TYR A 182 16.77 2.44 26.57
CA TYR A 182 16.87 3.44 25.50
C TYR A 182 15.56 3.56 24.70
N PHE A 183 15.04 2.44 24.19
CA PHE A 183 13.80 2.46 23.40
C PHE A 183 12.59 2.87 24.22
N GLN A 184 12.50 2.46 25.48
CA GLN A 184 11.44 2.93 26.38
C GLN A 184 11.42 4.46 26.47
N ASN A 185 12.59 5.09 26.64
CA ASN A 185 12.70 6.54 26.72
C ASN A 185 12.46 7.23 25.37
N SER A 186 13.00 6.68 24.28
CA SER A 186 12.85 7.22 22.92
C SER A 186 11.41 7.15 22.45
N MET A 187 10.77 6.00 22.59
CA MET A 187 9.37 5.81 22.20
C MET A 187 8.39 6.61 23.07
N TYR A 188 8.69 6.75 24.37
CA TYR A 188 7.89 7.59 25.26
C TYR A 188 7.80 9.04 24.77
N ARG A 189 8.91 9.61 24.32
CA ARG A 189 8.94 10.97 23.75
C ARG A 189 8.14 11.05 22.46
N LEU A 190 8.25 10.04 21.61
CA LEU A 190 7.55 9.99 20.33
C LEU A 190 6.03 9.91 20.51
N VAL A 191 5.56 9.14 21.50
CA VAL A 191 4.16 8.89 21.80
C VAL A 191 3.51 10.06 22.50
N LEU A 192 4.14 10.63 23.55
CA LEU A 192 3.59 11.77 24.29
C LEU A 192 3.34 12.99 23.41
N ASN A 193 4.24 13.24 22.45
CA ASN A 193 4.06 14.35 21.53
C ASN A 193 2.92 14.10 20.52
N THR A 194 2.44 12.86 20.42
CA THR A 194 1.30 12.50 19.55
C THR A 194 -0.04 12.76 20.25
N GLU A 195 -0.13 12.53 21.56
CA GLU A 195 -1.37 12.76 22.32
C GLU A 195 -1.70 14.23 22.50
N SER A 196 -0.70 15.11 22.68
CA SER A 196 -0.93 16.55 22.78
C SER A 196 -1.52 17.16 21.51
N HIS A 197 -1.29 16.58 20.33
CA HIS A 197 -1.83 17.07 19.08
C HIS A 197 -3.26 16.59 18.77
N LEU A 198 -3.73 15.48 19.34
CA LEU A 198 -5.14 15.07 19.23
C LEU A 198 -6.09 16.05 19.94
N GLN A 199 -5.65 16.69 21.01
CA GLN A 199 -6.44 17.70 21.71
C GLN A 199 -6.42 19.07 21.00
N GLU A 200 -5.34 19.41 20.32
CA GLU A 200 -5.20 20.66 19.54
C GLU A 200 -5.89 20.59 18.17
N ALA A 201 -5.92 19.43 17.52
CA ALA A 201 -6.64 19.23 16.25
C ALA A 201 -8.16 19.48 16.36
N VAL A 202 -8.74 19.30 17.55
CA VAL A 202 -10.16 19.62 17.84
C VAL A 202 -10.41 21.13 17.88
N GLN A 203 -9.38 21.97 18.00
CA GLN A 203 -9.50 23.43 18.08
C GLN A 203 -9.14 24.19 16.80
N GLY A 204 -8.92 23.50 15.67
CA GLY A 204 -8.76 24.15 14.37
C GLY A 204 -7.41 24.83 14.12
N ALA A 205 -6.38 24.55 14.90
CA ALA A 205 -5.01 24.97 14.61
C ALA A 205 -4.39 24.04 13.53
N PRO A 206 -3.65 24.60 12.54
CA PRO A 206 -2.96 23.75 11.56
C PRO A 206 -1.98 22.82 12.28
N GLU A 207 -1.93 21.57 11.85
CA GLU A 207 -1.07 20.50 12.38
C GLU A 207 0.41 20.94 12.41
N MET A 208 0.83 21.62 13.48
CA MET A 208 2.24 21.76 13.79
C MET A 208 2.71 20.46 14.41
N SER A 209 3.10 19.51 13.55
CA SER A 209 3.58 18.22 14.02
C SER A 209 4.87 18.41 14.81
N PHE A 210 5.05 17.65 15.91
CA PHE A 210 6.29 17.59 16.68
C PHE A 210 7.54 17.53 15.79
N PHE A 211 7.44 16.81 14.68
CA PHE A 211 8.52 16.68 13.71
C PHE A 211 8.89 17.99 12.99
N SER A 212 8.02 19.00 12.94
CA SER A 212 8.35 20.30 12.32
C SER A 212 9.41 21.09 13.11
N HIS A 213 9.53 20.81 14.39
CA HIS A 213 10.49 21.47 15.29
C HIS A 213 11.82 20.71 15.43
N LEU A 214 11.92 19.48 14.91
CA LEU A 214 13.13 18.69 14.97
C LEU A 214 14.13 19.10 13.89
N THR A 215 15.42 19.08 14.22
CA THR A 215 16.50 19.20 13.24
C THR A 215 16.51 17.99 12.30
N VAL A 216 17.23 18.10 11.17
CA VAL A 216 17.38 16.99 10.21
C VAL A 216 18.03 15.77 10.89
N GLU A 217 19.03 15.99 11.75
CA GLU A 217 19.72 14.94 12.50
C GLU A 217 18.80 14.24 13.49
N GLU A 218 17.94 14.98 14.17
CA GLU A 218 16.95 14.41 15.09
C GLU A 218 15.88 13.62 14.37
N LYS A 219 15.39 14.10 13.22
CA LYS A 219 14.47 13.36 12.34
C LYS A 219 15.11 12.07 11.84
N GLN A 220 16.36 12.14 11.40
CA GLN A 220 17.11 10.97 10.96
C GLN A 220 17.28 9.95 12.08
N ARG A 221 17.67 10.40 13.26
CA ARG A 221 17.81 9.55 14.45
C ARG A 221 16.47 8.89 14.79
N THR A 222 15.37 9.65 14.79
CA THR A 222 14.02 9.12 15.09
C THR A 222 13.62 8.06 14.07
N ALA A 223 13.89 8.26 12.78
CA ALA A 223 13.63 7.27 11.74
C ALA A 223 14.42 5.97 11.98
N ARG A 224 15.69 6.07 12.35
CA ARG A 224 16.54 4.93 12.73
C ARG A 224 16.02 4.23 13.98
N ASP A 225 15.68 4.97 15.02
CA ASP A 225 15.21 4.45 16.30
C ASP A 225 13.94 3.63 16.16
N VAL A 226 12.97 4.11 15.37
CA VAL A 226 11.73 3.39 15.09
C VAL A 226 12.01 2.08 14.36
N LEU A 227 12.83 2.09 13.31
CA LEU A 227 13.17 0.88 12.57
C LEU A 227 13.98 -0.10 13.43
N CYS A 228 14.90 0.38 14.25
CA CYS A 228 15.68 -0.43 15.19
C CYS A 228 14.78 -1.06 16.27
N PHE A 229 13.84 -0.30 16.83
CA PHE A 229 12.83 -0.84 17.75
C PHE A 229 12.03 -1.97 17.12
N MET A 230 11.46 -1.73 15.93
CA MET A 230 10.71 -2.75 15.20
C MET A 230 11.56 -3.98 14.87
N TYR A 231 12.84 -3.77 14.50
CA TYR A 231 13.78 -4.84 14.20
C TYR A 231 14.13 -5.66 15.44
N CYS A 232 14.30 -5.04 16.59
CA CYS A 232 14.50 -5.77 17.85
C CYS A 232 13.30 -6.62 18.25
N VAL A 233 12.09 -6.08 18.05
CA VAL A 233 10.84 -6.72 18.45
C VAL A 233 10.46 -7.84 17.48
N ASN A 234 10.61 -7.61 16.18
CA ASN A 234 10.27 -8.58 15.14
C ASN A 234 11.19 -8.47 13.92
N PRO A 235 12.40 -9.09 13.98
CA PRO A 235 13.37 -9.04 12.88
C PRO A 235 12.83 -9.59 11.57
N ALA A 236 12.06 -10.67 11.64
CA ALA A 236 11.50 -11.33 10.45
C ALA A 236 10.55 -10.41 9.69
N HIS A 237 9.69 -9.66 10.41
CA HIS A 237 8.80 -8.68 9.82
C HIS A 237 9.57 -7.58 9.08
N VAL A 238 10.55 -6.96 9.75
CA VAL A 238 11.32 -5.86 9.15
C VAL A 238 12.10 -6.34 7.92
N LEU A 239 12.74 -7.49 7.98
CA LEU A 239 13.52 -8.03 6.87
C LEU A 239 12.66 -8.54 5.70
N ALA A 240 11.41 -8.92 5.94
CA ALA A 240 10.47 -9.22 4.85
C ALA A 240 10.19 -7.99 3.97
N HIS A 241 10.15 -6.79 4.56
CA HIS A 241 9.94 -5.52 3.85
C HIS A 241 11.24 -4.86 3.39
N LEU A 242 12.34 -5.08 4.10
CA LEU A 242 13.66 -4.51 3.87
C LEU A 242 14.73 -5.62 3.80
N PRO A 243 14.73 -6.50 2.78
CA PRO A 243 15.55 -7.71 2.76
C PRO A 243 17.07 -7.44 2.80
N ASN A 244 17.53 -6.29 2.33
CA ASN A 244 18.93 -5.92 2.28
C ASN A 244 19.38 -5.01 3.44
N ALA A 245 18.50 -4.72 4.42
CA ALA A 245 18.77 -3.75 5.47
C ALA A 245 19.51 -4.32 6.68
N ARG A 246 19.65 -5.65 6.79
CA ARG A 246 20.21 -6.32 7.98
C ARG A 246 21.51 -5.66 8.48
N LYS A 247 22.52 -5.56 7.62
CA LYS A 247 23.83 -5.02 7.99
C LYS A 247 23.76 -3.59 8.53
N GLU A 248 22.92 -2.77 7.90
CA GLU A 248 22.75 -1.36 8.30
C GLU A 248 22.00 -1.25 9.63
N LEU A 249 20.94 -2.03 9.81
CA LEU A 249 20.19 -2.10 11.06
C LEU A 249 21.07 -2.60 12.22
N ASP A 250 21.90 -3.61 11.99
CA ASP A 250 22.85 -4.10 12.98
C ASP A 250 23.87 -3.02 13.37
N ASN A 251 24.34 -2.23 12.39
CA ASN A 251 25.24 -1.08 12.64
C ASN A 251 24.54 0.00 13.46
N TRP A 252 23.31 0.37 13.13
CA TRP A 252 22.55 1.33 13.92
C TRP A 252 22.28 0.82 15.33
N MET A 253 21.95 -0.46 15.46
CA MET A 253 21.77 -1.10 16.76
C MET A 253 23.04 -1.12 17.62
N ALA A 254 24.22 -1.23 17.01
CA ALA A 254 25.49 -1.19 17.72
C ALA A 254 25.83 0.23 18.25
N SER A 255 25.27 1.28 17.63
CA SER A 255 25.43 2.67 18.08
C SER A 255 24.47 3.09 19.19
N ILE A 256 23.50 2.24 19.53
CA ILE A 256 22.55 2.42 20.63
C ILE A 256 23.13 1.74 21.88
N GLY A 257 23.67 2.54 22.79
CA GLY A 257 24.27 2.03 24.04
C GLY A 257 24.90 3.12 24.84
#